data_4cd86bd8975f0f80f280088cbf8b3b48
#
_entry.id   4cd86bd8975f0f80f280088cbf8b3b48
#
_cell.length_a   1.000
_cell.length_b   1.000
_cell.length_c   1.000
_cell.angle_alpha   90.00
_cell.angle_beta   90.00
_cell.angle_gamma   90.00
#
_symmetry.space_group_name_H-M   'P 1'
#
loop_
_entity.id
_entity.type
_entity.pdbx_description
1 polymer ?
#
loop_
_entity_poly.entity_id
_entity_poly.type
_entity_poly.pdbx_seq_one_letter_code
_entity_poly.pdbx_strand_id
1 'polypeptide(L)'
;MDILLWHEILEPYELAVKELQVKFRHLIKEHHGKGLYSPIESVSGRVKSVSSILEKMQRKGIVPEEMEEQVEDIAGIRIICQFVEDIEKVADLIQKRSDIEIKSEKDYIRHMKDKIGRAHV
;
A
#
# COMPACT_ATOMS: atom_id res chain seq x y z
N MET A 1 17.96 -8.77 -18.42
CA MET A 1 16.89 -7.87 -18.81
C MET A 1 17.38 -6.45 -18.98
N ASP A 2 16.87 -5.79 -20.00
CA ASP A 2 17.23 -4.41 -20.32
C ASP A 2 16.65 -3.44 -19.28
N ILE A 3 17.45 -2.45 -18.90
CA ILE A 3 17.06 -1.40 -17.95
C ILE A 3 15.83 -0.62 -18.46
N LEU A 4 15.77 -0.36 -19.76
CA LEU A 4 14.63 0.34 -20.37
C LEU A 4 13.34 -0.47 -20.23
N LEU A 5 13.42 -1.78 -20.38
CA LEU A 5 12.25 -2.65 -20.21
C LEU A 5 11.74 -2.63 -18.77
N TRP A 6 12.64 -2.67 -17.78
CA TRP A 6 12.28 -2.57 -16.38
C TRP A 6 11.64 -1.23 -16.05
N HIS A 7 12.14 -0.14 -16.63
CA HIS A 7 11.55 1.18 -16.46
C HIS A 7 10.11 1.19 -16.97
N GLU A 8 9.87 0.63 -18.16
CA GLU A 8 8.53 0.55 -18.73
C GLU A 8 7.59 -0.31 -17.88
N ILE A 9 8.08 -1.42 -17.33
CA ILE A 9 7.29 -2.31 -16.48
C ILE A 9 6.90 -1.61 -15.17
N LEU A 10 7.83 -0.88 -14.55
CA LEU A 10 7.62 -0.30 -13.23
C LEU A 10 6.94 1.07 -13.25
N GLU A 11 6.95 1.77 -14.38
CA GLU A 11 6.36 3.10 -14.47
C GLU A 11 4.89 3.16 -14.04
N PRO A 12 4.00 2.25 -14.47
CA PRO A 12 2.62 2.27 -14.00
C PRO A 12 2.49 2.12 -12.48
N TYR A 13 3.37 1.34 -11.86
CA TYR A 13 3.37 1.18 -10.39
C TYR A 13 3.82 2.45 -9.70
N GLU A 14 4.84 3.12 -10.23
CA GLU A 14 5.32 4.40 -9.69
C GLU A 14 4.24 5.48 -9.77
N LEU A 15 3.55 5.55 -10.89
CA LEU A 15 2.46 6.51 -11.09
C LEU A 15 1.30 6.22 -10.15
N ALA A 16 0.93 4.95 -9.98
CA ALA A 16 -0.13 4.55 -9.07
C ALA A 16 0.19 4.92 -7.62
N VAL A 17 1.43 4.68 -7.18
CA VAL A 17 1.88 5.06 -5.83
C VAL A 17 1.78 6.56 -5.62
N LYS A 18 2.28 7.36 -6.56
CA LYS A 18 2.22 8.81 -6.47
C LYS A 18 0.79 9.33 -6.42
N GLU A 19 -0.07 8.78 -7.26
CA GLU A 19 -1.49 9.16 -7.30
C GLU A 19 -2.18 8.86 -5.97
N LEU A 20 -1.98 7.67 -5.42
CA LEU A 20 -2.58 7.29 -4.15
C LEU A 20 -2.04 8.13 -2.99
N GLN A 21 -0.74 8.44 -2.99
CA GLN A 21 -0.17 9.33 -1.99
C GLN A 21 -0.84 10.70 -2.00
N VAL A 22 -1.04 11.28 -3.18
CA VAL A 22 -1.71 12.58 -3.33
C VAL A 22 -3.14 12.50 -2.82
N LYS A 23 -3.88 11.47 -3.19
CA LYS A 23 -5.27 11.29 -2.78
C LYS A 23 -5.41 11.17 -1.26
N PHE A 24 -4.58 10.37 -0.61
CA PHE A 24 -4.63 10.20 0.84
C PHE A 24 -4.16 11.43 1.58
N ARG A 25 -3.13 12.14 1.09
CA ARG A 25 -2.71 13.42 1.67
C ARG A 25 -3.79 14.49 1.54
N HIS A 26 -4.55 14.45 0.45
CA HIS A 26 -5.69 15.34 0.27
C HIS A 26 -6.76 15.10 1.33
N LEU A 27 -7.03 13.85 1.69
CA LEU A 27 -7.96 13.53 2.77
C LEU A 27 -7.53 14.11 4.10
N ILE A 28 -6.23 14.07 4.41
CA ILE A 28 -5.68 14.68 5.62
C ILE A 28 -5.96 16.18 5.62
N LYS A 29 -5.67 16.85 4.52
CA LYS A 29 -5.90 18.31 4.38
C LYS A 29 -7.36 18.68 4.48
N GLU A 30 -8.25 17.87 3.89
CA GLU A 30 -9.69 18.12 3.99
C GLU A 30 -10.17 18.09 5.43
N HIS A 31 -9.76 17.10 6.20
CA HIS A 31 -10.14 17.00 7.60
C HIS A 31 -9.64 18.20 8.40
N HIS A 32 -8.37 18.56 8.23
CA HIS A 32 -7.78 19.71 8.90
C HIS A 32 -8.44 21.02 8.49
N GLY A 33 -8.78 21.19 7.22
CA GLY A 33 -9.45 22.38 6.71
C GLY A 33 -10.85 22.56 7.28
N LYS A 34 -11.50 21.48 7.67
CA LYS A 34 -12.82 21.51 8.33
C LYS A 34 -12.72 21.55 9.86
N GLY A 35 -11.51 21.64 10.40
CA GLY A 35 -11.29 21.55 11.84
C GLY A 35 -11.55 20.17 12.43
N LEU A 36 -11.56 19.14 11.59
CA LEU A 36 -11.82 17.77 12.01
C LEU A 36 -10.52 17.00 12.25
N TYR A 37 -10.59 16.04 13.15
CA TYR A 37 -9.49 15.11 13.37
C TYR A 37 -9.33 14.19 12.16
N SER A 38 -8.10 14.05 11.69
CA SER A 38 -7.80 13.13 10.58
C SER A 38 -7.46 11.74 11.11
N PRO A 39 -8.11 10.66 10.62
CA PRO A 39 -7.72 9.29 10.99
C PRO A 39 -6.37 8.90 10.40
N ILE A 40 -5.88 9.61 9.38
CA ILE A 40 -4.58 9.36 8.77
C ILE A 40 -3.58 10.37 9.30
N GLU A 41 -2.50 9.89 9.93
CA GLU A 41 -1.42 10.73 10.41
C GLU A 41 -0.40 11.00 9.31
N SER A 42 0.03 9.95 8.61
CA SER A 42 0.99 10.08 7.53
C SER A 42 0.80 9.00 6.47
N VAL A 43 1.27 9.30 5.27
CA VAL A 43 1.21 8.40 4.12
C VAL A 43 2.59 8.35 3.48
N SER A 44 3.09 7.17 3.23
CA SER A 44 4.30 6.95 2.45
C SER A 44 4.06 5.84 1.45
N GLY A 45 4.88 5.80 0.41
CA GLY A 45 4.75 4.78 -0.60
C GLY A 45 6.11 4.41 -1.18
N ARG A 46 6.18 3.23 -1.75
CA ARG A 46 7.40 2.77 -2.41
C ARG A 46 7.08 1.81 -3.54
N VAL A 47 8.00 1.75 -4.49
CA VAL A 47 8.03 0.71 -5.52
C VAL A 47 9.27 -0.12 -5.27
N LYS A 48 9.12 -1.45 -5.30
CA LYS A 48 10.21 -2.38 -5.07
C LYS A 48 11.31 -2.18 -6.13
N SER A 49 12.57 -2.19 -5.70
CA SER A 49 13.69 -2.03 -6.62
C SER A 49 13.80 -3.24 -7.55
N VAL A 50 14.41 -3.04 -8.71
CA VAL A 50 14.64 -4.13 -9.68
C VAL A 50 15.43 -5.27 -9.03
N SER A 51 16.48 -4.94 -8.29
CA SER A 51 17.29 -5.94 -7.60
C SER A 51 16.48 -6.77 -6.59
N SER A 52 15.58 -6.13 -5.85
CA SER A 52 14.71 -6.83 -4.90
C SER A 52 13.71 -7.73 -5.60
N ILE A 53 13.17 -7.29 -6.74
CA ILE A 53 12.25 -8.10 -7.54
C ILE A 53 12.97 -9.33 -8.09
N LEU A 54 14.16 -9.15 -8.63
CA LEU A 54 14.97 -10.25 -9.19
C LEU A 54 15.33 -11.26 -8.11
N GLU A 55 15.74 -10.80 -6.93
CA GLU A 55 16.04 -11.67 -5.80
C GLU A 55 14.84 -12.51 -5.40
N LYS A 56 13.66 -11.89 -5.29
CA LYS A 56 12.43 -12.59 -4.94
C LYS A 56 12.05 -13.62 -6.00
N MET A 57 12.18 -13.28 -7.28
CA MET A 57 11.91 -14.19 -8.38
C MET A 57 12.83 -15.40 -8.32
N GLN A 58 14.12 -15.18 -8.09
CA GLN A 58 15.10 -16.25 -8.00
C GLN A 58 14.82 -17.17 -6.80
N ARG A 59 14.54 -16.56 -5.64
CA ARG A 59 14.26 -17.32 -4.40
C ARG A 59 13.01 -18.19 -4.52
N LYS A 60 11.97 -17.68 -5.18
CA LYS A 60 10.67 -18.37 -5.31
C LYS A 60 10.51 -19.12 -6.63
N GLY A 61 11.51 -19.10 -7.49
CA GLY A 61 11.43 -19.78 -8.79
C GLY A 61 10.39 -19.20 -9.72
N ILE A 62 10.19 -17.88 -9.69
CA ILE A 62 9.22 -17.18 -10.53
C ILE A 62 9.85 -16.87 -11.88
N VAL A 63 9.19 -17.28 -12.98
CA VAL A 63 9.66 -16.96 -14.33
C VAL A 63 9.27 -15.52 -14.70
N PRO A 64 10.06 -14.84 -15.58
CA PRO A 64 9.79 -13.43 -15.93
C PRO A 64 8.38 -13.17 -16.44
N GLU A 65 7.81 -14.11 -17.20
CA GLU A 65 6.47 -13.96 -17.78
C GLU A 65 5.36 -13.94 -16.73
N GLU A 66 5.63 -14.48 -15.54
CA GLU A 66 4.66 -14.52 -14.44
C GLU A 66 4.95 -13.50 -13.34
N MET A 67 5.95 -12.64 -13.53
CA MET A 67 6.44 -11.75 -12.49
C MET A 67 5.33 -10.82 -11.95
N GLU A 68 4.55 -10.19 -12.82
CA GLU A 68 3.52 -9.26 -12.38
C GLU A 68 2.38 -9.94 -11.62
N GLU A 69 2.09 -11.20 -11.92
CA GLU A 69 1.07 -11.98 -11.24
C GLU A 69 1.55 -12.57 -9.93
N GLN A 70 2.82 -13.00 -9.88
CA GLN A 70 3.37 -13.76 -8.76
C GLN A 70 4.03 -12.86 -7.70
N VAL A 71 4.55 -11.70 -8.08
CA VAL A 71 5.15 -10.76 -7.14
C VAL A 71 4.08 -9.74 -6.74
N GLU A 72 3.43 -9.96 -5.60
CA GLU A 72 2.30 -9.16 -5.15
C GLU A 72 2.69 -7.81 -4.55
N ASP A 73 3.93 -7.66 -4.11
CA ASP A 73 4.40 -6.49 -3.40
C ASP A 73 5.32 -5.58 -4.22
N ILE A 74 5.08 -5.49 -5.53
CA ILE A 74 5.84 -4.60 -6.42
C ILE A 74 5.75 -3.16 -5.94
N ALA A 75 4.57 -2.72 -5.54
CA ALA A 75 4.33 -1.39 -5.00
C ALA A 75 3.55 -1.46 -3.71
N GLY A 76 3.74 -0.47 -2.83
CA GLY A 76 3.02 -0.43 -1.58
C GLY A 76 2.80 0.99 -1.09
N ILE A 77 1.71 1.18 -0.39
CA ILE A 77 1.39 2.40 0.34
C ILE A 77 1.32 2.04 1.83
N ARG A 78 1.99 2.84 2.66
CA ARG A 78 1.90 2.72 4.11
C ARG A 78 1.12 3.92 4.64
N ILE A 79 0.05 3.61 5.34
CA ILE A 79 -0.76 4.62 6.01
C ILE A 79 -0.57 4.43 7.51
N ILE A 80 -0.18 5.49 8.20
CA ILE A 80 0.02 5.47 9.64
C ILE A 80 -1.14 6.21 10.29
N CYS A 81 -1.76 5.57 11.27
CA CYS A 81 -2.84 6.12 12.07
C CYS A 81 -2.36 6.30 13.51
N GLN A 82 -2.89 7.29 14.20
CA GLN A 82 -2.50 7.56 15.59
C GLN A 82 -3.12 6.55 16.56
N PHE A 83 -4.36 6.13 16.30
CA PHE A 83 -5.09 5.20 17.15
C PHE A 83 -5.54 3.98 16.37
N VAL A 84 -5.70 2.84 17.06
CA VAL A 84 -6.16 1.59 16.47
C VAL A 84 -7.54 1.75 15.81
N GLU A 85 -8.42 2.50 16.47
CA GLU A 85 -9.77 2.74 15.94
C GLU A 85 -9.77 3.45 14.59
N ASP A 86 -8.74 4.26 14.33
CA ASP A 86 -8.60 4.98 13.07
C ASP A 86 -8.29 4.05 11.90
N ILE A 87 -7.68 2.91 12.17
CA ILE A 87 -7.35 1.92 11.13
C ILE A 87 -8.63 1.38 10.48
N GLU A 88 -9.67 1.11 11.27
CA GLU A 88 -10.97 0.67 10.75
C GLU A 88 -11.63 1.77 9.92
N LYS A 89 -11.51 3.02 10.36
CA LYS A 89 -12.04 4.17 9.61
C LYS A 89 -11.37 4.32 8.25
N VAL A 90 -10.04 4.15 8.21
CA VAL A 90 -9.28 4.22 6.95
C VAL A 90 -9.63 3.06 6.05
N ALA A 91 -9.76 1.85 6.60
CA ALA A 91 -10.17 0.68 5.82
C ALA A 91 -11.54 0.91 5.17
N ASP A 92 -12.49 1.48 5.91
CA ASP A 92 -13.81 1.82 5.38
C ASP A 92 -13.73 2.86 4.25
N LEU A 93 -12.89 3.88 4.43
CA LEU A 93 -12.69 4.90 3.39
C LEU A 93 -12.14 4.28 2.10
N ILE A 94 -11.22 3.35 2.22
CA ILE A 94 -10.63 2.66 1.06
C ILE A 94 -11.69 1.77 0.39
N GLN A 95 -12.46 1.03 1.16
CA GLN A 95 -13.50 0.14 0.64
C GLN A 95 -14.59 0.88 -0.13
N LYS A 96 -14.89 2.10 0.29
CA LYS A 96 -15.92 2.94 -0.35
C LYS A 96 -15.46 3.64 -1.62
N ARG A 97 -14.15 3.61 -1.92
CA ARG A 97 -13.65 4.27 -3.13
C ARG A 97 -13.97 3.45 -4.36
N SER A 98 -14.51 4.11 -5.39
CA SER A 98 -14.83 3.46 -6.66
C SER A 98 -13.61 3.25 -7.55
N ASP A 99 -12.51 3.95 -7.26
CA ASP A 99 -11.27 3.86 -8.05
C ASP A 99 -10.29 2.80 -7.52
N ILE A 100 -10.68 2.06 -6.47
CA ILE A 100 -9.86 1.01 -5.87
C ILE A 100 -10.68 -0.29 -5.80
N GLU A 101 -10.12 -1.35 -6.34
CA GLU A 101 -10.69 -2.70 -6.22
C GLU A 101 -9.90 -3.49 -5.19
N ILE A 102 -10.57 -3.97 -4.15
CA ILE A 102 -9.92 -4.77 -3.09
C ILE A 102 -9.99 -6.24 -3.49
N LYS A 103 -8.84 -6.86 -3.69
CA LYS A 103 -8.76 -8.28 -4.06
C LYS A 103 -8.63 -9.20 -2.85
N SER A 104 -7.96 -8.72 -1.81
CA SER A 104 -7.84 -9.49 -0.57
C SER A 104 -7.60 -8.55 0.61
N GLU A 105 -7.92 -9.00 1.79
CA GLU A 105 -7.73 -8.24 3.02
C GLU A 105 -7.22 -9.17 4.10
N LYS A 106 -6.22 -8.71 4.87
CA LYS A 106 -5.70 -9.43 6.04
C LYS A 106 -5.74 -8.50 7.23
N ASP A 107 -6.44 -8.92 8.28
CA ASP A 107 -6.58 -8.14 9.51
C ASP A 107 -5.72 -8.76 10.62
N TYR A 108 -4.50 -8.24 10.74
CA TYR A 108 -3.57 -8.70 11.77
C TYR A 108 -3.90 -8.16 13.16
N ILE A 109 -4.68 -7.11 13.25
CA ILE A 109 -5.01 -6.44 14.51
C ILE A 109 -5.96 -7.31 15.33
N ARG A 110 -6.98 -7.86 14.71
CA ARG A 110 -7.93 -8.75 15.38
C ARG A 110 -7.25 -9.99 15.94
N HIS A 111 -6.28 -10.54 15.23
CA HIS A 111 -5.50 -11.67 15.70
C HIS A 111 -4.52 -11.29 16.80
N MET A 112 -4.00 -10.07 16.79
CA MET A 112 -3.00 -9.62 17.76
C MET A 112 -3.60 -9.03 19.02
N LYS A 113 -4.85 -8.55 18.99
CA LYS A 113 -5.57 -8.06 20.19
C LYS A 113 -5.59 -9.10 21.30
N ASP A 114 -5.72 -10.37 20.95
CA ASP A 114 -5.78 -11.47 21.91
C ASP A 114 -4.41 -11.91 22.39
N LYS A 115 -3.32 -11.43 21.78
CA LYS A 115 -1.96 -11.88 22.09
C LYS A 115 -1.07 -10.81 22.69
N ILE A 116 -0.93 -9.63 22.10
CA ILE A 116 0.12 -8.68 22.46
C ILE A 116 -0.34 -7.22 22.51
N GLY A 117 -1.49 -6.88 22.00
CA GLY A 117 -1.98 -5.51 21.99
C GLY A 117 -1.19 -4.55 21.11
N ARG A 118 -0.47 -5.04 20.10
CA ARG A 118 0.25 -4.18 19.15
C ARG A 118 -0.57 -3.99 17.88
N ALA A 119 -0.77 -2.73 17.50
CA ALA A 119 -1.33 -2.37 16.21
C ALA A 119 -0.24 -2.52 15.14
N HIS A 120 -0.39 -3.50 14.26
CA HIS A 120 0.55 -3.76 13.18
C HIS A 120 -0.24 -4.11 11.92
N VAL A 121 -0.09 -3.26 10.92
CA VAL A 121 -0.82 -3.42 9.64
C VAL A 121 0.14 -3.66 8.51
#